data_9106e93fed738ba0ccc46310e55a3498
#
_entry.id   9106e93fed738ba0ccc46310e55a3498
#
_cell.length_a   1.000
_cell.length_b   1.000
_cell.length_c   1.000
_cell.angle_alpha   90.00
_cell.angle_beta   90.00
_cell.angle_gamma   90.00
#
_symmetry.space_group_name_H-M   'P 1'
#
loop_
_entity.id
_entity.type
_entity.pdbx_description
1 polymer ?
#
loop_
_entity_poly.entity_id
_entity_poly.type
_entity_poly.pdbx_seq_one_letter_code
_entity_poly.pdbx_strand_id
1 'polypeptide(L)'
;MKIVKHSFDGIIVGAGGAGLRAAIEAAPTMKLAVITKLYPTRSHTGAAQGGMSAALANVEEDNWNWHAFDTVKGSDYLADQPAVDILCKEAIDAVVELEHWGLPFSRLESGKIAQRRFGGHTIKEGAAPAFRACYAADRTGHMILQTLYQKCVSMGVEFFDEFQVLDIKIEDGVCKGVVAYEIATGDLHVFEARAVTFATGGFGKIFKVSSNAHSLTGDGPGMLYQKGIPLEDMEFYQFHPTGIYRLGILLSEAARGEGGILRNKDGERFMERYAPSIKDLAPRDMVSRAIATEISAGNGAGPNNDYVYLDLTHLGEETIMKKLPDISDFVRTYVKLEPINDPIPVQPTAHYAMGGIPTDVNGRVLSDHKGGVIEGVYAAGEAACVSVHGANRLGTNSLLDIVVFGKRAGQSMVDYVSSTKASPLSDSAADDLSSKISGLMEKEHTTEFSVAKIRSELQDSMEVNAKIFRSKETLESQTKILSDLRERYQNITISDKSKVFNSELLEAIELDYLLDMADTTVASALARKESR
;
A
#
# COMPACT_ATOMS: atom_id res chain seq x y z
N MET A 1 -11.22 -26.65 -16.34
CA MET A 1 -9.93 -25.89 -16.33
C MET A 1 -8.80 -26.90 -16.38
N LYS A 2 -7.70 -26.59 -17.06
CA LYS A 2 -6.48 -27.42 -17.02
C LYS A 2 -5.72 -27.08 -15.72
N ILE A 3 -5.05 -28.07 -15.12
CA ILE A 3 -4.18 -27.86 -13.97
C ILE A 3 -2.73 -28.08 -14.43
N VAL A 4 -1.90 -27.06 -14.23
CA VAL A 4 -0.46 -27.08 -14.57
C VAL A 4 0.34 -27.05 -13.29
N LYS A 5 1.38 -27.90 -13.18
CA LYS A 5 2.22 -27.99 -11.97
C LYS A 5 3.59 -27.39 -12.20
N HIS A 6 4.06 -26.67 -11.19
CA HIS A 6 5.38 -26.06 -11.12
C HIS A 6 6.06 -26.42 -9.79
N SER A 7 7.37 -26.45 -9.77
CA SER A 7 8.15 -26.69 -8.55
C SER A 7 9.29 -25.68 -8.44
N PHE A 8 9.31 -24.97 -7.32
CA PHE A 8 10.29 -23.95 -6.95
C PHE A 8 10.75 -24.19 -5.51
N ASP A 9 11.84 -23.56 -5.12
CA ASP A 9 12.27 -23.53 -3.72
C ASP A 9 11.47 -22.49 -2.93
N GLY A 10 11.22 -21.36 -3.56
CA GLY A 10 10.48 -20.24 -3.00
C GLY A 10 9.61 -19.51 -4.01
N ILE A 11 8.59 -18.84 -3.51
CA ILE A 11 7.63 -18.03 -4.31
C ILE A 11 7.48 -16.66 -3.67
N ILE A 12 7.51 -15.63 -4.51
CA ILE A 12 7.12 -14.27 -4.13
C ILE A 12 5.77 -13.96 -4.79
N VAL A 13 4.78 -13.58 -4.00
CA VAL A 13 3.45 -13.17 -4.47
C VAL A 13 3.36 -11.65 -4.48
N GLY A 14 3.41 -11.06 -5.67
CA GLY A 14 3.43 -9.62 -5.89
C GLY A 14 4.79 -9.08 -6.31
N ALA A 15 4.84 -8.39 -7.45
CA ALA A 15 6.04 -7.79 -8.04
C ALA A 15 6.14 -6.28 -7.77
N GLY A 16 5.67 -5.83 -6.59
CA GLY A 16 5.93 -4.47 -6.08
C GLY A 16 7.34 -4.36 -5.50
N GLY A 17 7.66 -3.17 -4.97
CA GLY A 17 9.01 -2.91 -4.42
C GLY A 17 9.43 -3.91 -3.35
N ALA A 18 8.55 -4.31 -2.44
CA ALA A 18 8.85 -5.28 -1.39
C ALA A 18 9.13 -6.69 -1.97
N GLY A 19 8.27 -7.15 -2.89
CA GLY A 19 8.45 -8.46 -3.51
C GLY A 19 9.72 -8.55 -4.36
N LEU A 20 9.99 -7.53 -5.19
CA LEU A 20 11.22 -7.48 -5.98
C LEU A 20 12.46 -7.40 -5.09
N ARG A 21 12.37 -6.65 -3.98
CA ARG A 21 13.48 -6.56 -3.02
C ARG A 21 13.77 -7.91 -2.35
N ALA A 22 12.71 -8.64 -1.94
CA ALA A 22 12.85 -10.00 -1.41
C ALA A 22 13.42 -10.97 -2.46
N ALA A 23 12.95 -10.86 -3.71
CA ALA A 23 13.43 -11.69 -4.81
C ALA A 23 14.94 -11.51 -5.08
N ILE A 24 15.45 -10.27 -5.00
CA ILE A 24 16.89 -9.98 -5.17
C ILE A 24 17.75 -10.71 -4.12
N GLU A 25 17.29 -10.79 -2.88
CA GLU A 25 18.00 -11.53 -1.83
C GLU A 25 17.95 -13.05 -2.05
N ALA A 26 16.81 -13.57 -2.49
CA ALA A 26 16.56 -14.99 -2.58
C ALA A 26 17.13 -15.64 -3.86
N ALA A 27 17.07 -14.97 -4.99
CA ALA A 27 17.42 -15.50 -6.31
C ALA A 27 18.85 -16.09 -6.45
N PRO A 28 19.90 -15.57 -5.76
CA PRO A 28 21.24 -16.13 -5.89
C PRO A 28 21.39 -17.57 -5.36
N THR A 29 20.48 -18.00 -4.48
CA THR A 29 20.67 -19.24 -3.68
C THR A 29 19.56 -20.27 -3.87
N MET A 30 18.44 -19.88 -4.53
CA MET A 30 17.29 -20.77 -4.68
C MET A 30 16.60 -20.61 -6.04
N LYS A 31 15.92 -21.66 -6.50
CA LYS A 31 15.01 -21.57 -7.65
C LYS A 31 13.75 -20.81 -7.22
N LEU A 32 13.58 -19.58 -7.72
CA LEU A 32 12.57 -18.63 -7.29
C LEU A 32 11.60 -18.29 -8.42
N ALA A 33 10.29 -18.22 -8.09
CA ALA A 33 9.27 -17.62 -8.94
C ALA A 33 8.69 -16.36 -8.32
N VAL A 34 8.45 -15.33 -9.13
CA VAL A 34 7.64 -14.16 -8.78
C VAL A 34 6.32 -14.25 -9.53
N ILE A 35 5.22 -14.34 -8.78
CA ILE A 35 3.86 -14.44 -9.33
C ILE A 35 3.14 -13.11 -9.12
N THR A 36 2.62 -12.52 -10.18
CA THR A 36 1.99 -11.19 -10.11
C THR A 36 0.76 -11.08 -10.99
N LYS A 37 -0.33 -10.50 -10.47
CA LYS A 37 -1.57 -10.32 -11.23
C LYS A 37 -1.48 -9.22 -12.30
N LEU A 38 -0.49 -8.35 -12.21
CA LEU A 38 -0.19 -7.32 -13.20
C LEU A 38 1.25 -7.46 -13.67
N TYR A 39 1.57 -6.90 -14.83
CA TYR A 39 2.96 -6.76 -15.25
C TYR A 39 3.76 -5.99 -14.18
N PRO A 40 4.99 -6.42 -13.81
CA PRO A 40 5.72 -5.88 -12.66
C PRO A 40 5.84 -4.37 -12.61
N THR A 41 6.13 -3.72 -13.76
CA THR A 41 6.28 -2.26 -13.83
C THR A 41 4.97 -1.48 -13.70
N ARG A 42 3.82 -2.16 -13.62
CA ARG A 42 2.52 -1.57 -13.31
C ARG A 42 2.15 -1.62 -11.83
N SER A 43 3.04 -2.12 -10.99
CA SER A 43 2.85 -2.16 -9.54
C SER A 43 2.66 -0.77 -8.95
N HIS A 44 1.85 -0.69 -7.88
CA HIS A 44 1.51 0.58 -7.22
C HIS A 44 2.74 1.35 -6.67
N THR A 45 3.83 0.66 -6.35
CA THR A 45 5.11 1.29 -5.97
C THR A 45 5.52 2.39 -6.96
N GLY A 46 5.25 2.20 -8.27
CA GLY A 46 5.54 3.18 -9.31
C GLY A 46 4.79 4.51 -9.19
N ALA A 47 3.69 4.56 -8.44
CA ALA A 47 2.90 5.77 -8.23
C ALA A 47 3.44 6.66 -7.08
N ALA A 48 4.42 6.19 -6.30
CA ALA A 48 4.95 6.95 -5.18
C ALA A 48 5.90 8.07 -5.65
N GLN A 49 5.61 9.30 -5.24
CA GLN A 49 6.28 10.51 -5.70
C GLN A 49 7.24 11.11 -4.67
N GLY A 50 6.96 10.89 -3.37
CA GLY A 50 7.54 11.68 -2.27
C GLY A 50 9.05 11.56 -2.08
N GLY A 51 9.57 10.37 -2.10
CA GLY A 51 10.95 10.05 -1.75
C GLY A 51 11.05 8.91 -0.75
N MET A 52 12.27 8.57 -0.36
CA MET A 52 12.63 7.55 0.61
C MET A 52 13.47 8.18 1.73
N SER A 53 13.04 8.04 2.98
CA SER A 53 13.74 8.65 4.11
C SER A 53 15.05 7.94 4.43
N ALA A 54 16.13 8.72 4.58
CA ALA A 54 17.38 8.26 5.16
C ALA A 54 18.18 9.45 5.73
N ALA A 55 18.75 9.31 6.90
CA ALA A 55 19.52 10.35 7.58
C ALA A 55 20.96 10.42 7.01
N LEU A 56 21.11 10.81 5.72
CA LEU A 56 22.40 10.88 5.02
C LEU A 56 23.27 12.05 5.45
N ALA A 57 22.69 13.06 6.08
CA ALA A 57 23.39 14.31 6.46
C ALA A 57 24.08 15.01 5.27
N ASN A 58 23.49 14.96 4.08
CA ASN A 58 24.09 15.55 2.87
C ASN A 58 23.84 17.07 2.78
N VAL A 59 22.75 17.56 3.35
CA VAL A 59 22.31 18.97 3.32
C VAL A 59 22.58 19.66 4.64
N GLU A 60 22.30 19.00 5.75
CA GLU A 60 22.45 19.48 7.13
C GLU A 60 22.78 18.30 8.06
N GLU A 61 23.15 18.58 9.31
CA GLU A 61 23.36 17.55 10.31
C GLU A 61 22.08 16.74 10.53
N ASP A 62 22.16 15.43 10.41
CA ASP A 62 21.06 14.49 10.65
C ASP A 62 21.60 13.14 11.15
N ASN A 63 20.78 12.38 11.85
CA ASN A 63 21.10 11.02 12.30
C ASN A 63 19.86 10.13 12.40
N TRP A 64 20.07 8.82 12.42
CA TRP A 64 18.99 7.85 12.46
C TRP A 64 18.14 7.91 13.75
N ASN A 65 18.69 8.37 14.89
CA ASN A 65 17.90 8.51 16.12
C ASN A 65 16.80 9.58 15.98
N TRP A 66 17.11 10.69 15.30
CA TRP A 66 16.11 11.73 15.04
C TRP A 66 15.05 11.24 14.05
N HIS A 67 15.46 10.40 13.07
CA HIS A 67 14.50 9.72 12.19
C HIS A 67 13.61 8.75 12.98
N ALA A 68 14.17 7.96 13.89
CA ALA A 68 13.41 7.06 14.76
C ALA A 68 12.44 7.82 15.67
N PHE A 69 12.90 8.92 16.29
CA PHE A 69 12.05 9.80 17.09
C PHE A 69 10.84 10.31 16.30
N ASP A 70 11.05 10.83 15.08
CA ASP A 70 9.99 11.33 14.22
C ASP A 70 9.04 10.20 13.80
N THR A 71 9.55 9.00 13.56
CA THR A 71 8.74 7.84 13.19
C THR A 71 7.84 7.40 14.35
N VAL A 72 8.37 7.27 15.56
CA VAL A 72 7.60 6.95 16.77
C VAL A 72 6.55 8.04 17.07
N LYS A 73 6.93 9.30 16.98
CA LYS A 73 6.01 10.43 17.20
C LYS A 73 4.94 10.48 16.10
N GLY A 74 5.33 10.29 14.84
CA GLY A 74 4.43 10.32 13.68
C GLY A 74 3.44 9.16 13.68
N SER A 75 3.77 8.03 14.31
CA SER A 75 2.93 6.85 14.48
C SER A 75 1.92 6.97 15.64
N ASP A 76 1.79 8.14 16.24
CA ASP A 76 1.03 8.39 17.47
C ASP A 76 1.49 7.52 18.66
N TYR A 77 2.80 7.24 18.72
CA TYR A 77 3.47 6.43 19.76
C TYR A 77 3.01 4.96 19.83
N LEU A 78 2.39 4.43 18.78
CA LEU A 78 1.91 3.05 18.73
C LEU A 78 2.83 2.11 17.91
N ALA A 79 3.87 2.65 17.26
CA ALA A 79 4.81 1.83 16.51
C ALA A 79 5.64 0.91 17.42
N ASP A 80 5.95 -0.29 16.93
CA ASP A 80 6.94 -1.17 17.54
C ASP A 80 8.34 -0.53 17.44
N GLN A 81 8.89 -0.13 18.58
CA GLN A 81 10.15 0.64 18.61
C GLN A 81 11.35 -0.17 18.12
N PRO A 82 11.53 -1.47 18.45
CA PRO A 82 12.54 -2.31 17.82
C PRO A 82 12.48 -2.34 16.29
N ALA A 83 11.27 -2.42 15.70
CA ALA A 83 11.10 -2.36 14.25
C ALA A 83 11.44 -0.98 13.68
N VAL A 84 11.09 0.10 14.39
CA VAL A 84 11.46 1.49 14.02
C VAL A 84 12.99 1.67 14.04
N ASP A 85 13.66 1.16 15.04
CA ASP A 85 15.12 1.21 15.14
C ASP A 85 15.80 0.53 13.95
N ILE A 86 15.33 -0.66 13.58
CA ILE A 86 15.81 -1.39 12.41
C ILE A 86 15.58 -0.57 11.14
N LEU A 87 14.35 -0.10 10.92
CA LEU A 87 13.99 0.70 9.75
C LEU A 87 14.93 1.90 9.58
N CYS A 88 15.14 2.65 10.63
CA CYS A 88 15.91 3.90 10.58
C CYS A 88 17.43 3.68 10.51
N LYS A 89 17.95 2.63 11.14
CA LYS A 89 19.37 2.26 11.06
C LYS A 89 19.76 1.74 9.68
N GLU A 90 18.93 0.87 9.10
CA GLU A 90 19.20 0.26 7.79
C GLU A 90 18.87 1.19 6.62
N ALA A 91 18.25 2.35 6.86
CA ALA A 91 17.84 3.31 5.83
C ALA A 91 19.00 3.82 4.96
N ILE A 92 20.15 4.10 5.57
CA ILE A 92 21.32 4.65 4.88
C ILE A 92 21.86 3.59 3.89
N ASP A 93 22.06 2.39 4.36
CA ASP A 93 22.55 1.27 3.54
C ASP A 93 21.57 0.95 2.41
N ALA A 94 20.26 0.99 2.69
CA ALA A 94 19.22 0.77 1.69
C ALA A 94 19.25 1.79 0.55
N VAL A 95 19.46 3.08 0.84
CA VAL A 95 19.60 4.12 -0.18
C VAL A 95 20.89 3.93 -0.99
N VAL A 96 22.01 3.66 -0.34
CA VAL A 96 23.31 3.45 -1.00
C VAL A 96 23.27 2.21 -1.91
N GLU A 97 22.64 1.12 -1.46
CA GLU A 97 22.48 -0.10 -2.23
C GLU A 97 21.66 0.14 -3.51
N LEU A 98 20.53 0.86 -3.42
CA LEU A 98 19.73 1.25 -4.57
C LEU A 98 20.50 2.14 -5.55
N GLU A 99 21.31 3.08 -5.05
CA GLU A 99 22.19 3.91 -5.88
C GLU A 99 23.21 3.06 -6.64
N HIS A 100 23.86 2.11 -5.98
CA HIS A 100 24.79 1.18 -6.61
C HIS A 100 24.14 0.28 -7.67
N TRP A 101 22.85 0.02 -7.57
CA TRP A 101 22.08 -0.69 -8.60
C TRP A 101 21.61 0.21 -9.74
N GLY A 102 21.94 1.52 -9.68
CA GLY A 102 21.67 2.47 -10.75
C GLY A 102 20.43 3.33 -10.56
N LEU A 103 19.87 3.43 -9.34
CA LEU A 103 18.76 4.35 -9.09
C LEU A 103 19.24 5.80 -9.26
N PRO A 104 18.64 6.59 -10.20
CA PRO A 104 19.09 7.93 -10.52
C PRO A 104 18.55 8.97 -9.53
N PHE A 105 18.99 8.92 -8.28
CA PHE A 105 18.65 9.97 -7.32
C PHE A 105 19.05 11.36 -7.83
N SER A 106 18.21 12.34 -7.56
CA SER A 106 18.56 13.76 -7.78
C SER A 106 19.81 14.14 -6.99
N ARG A 107 20.63 15.06 -7.54
CA ARG A 107 21.93 15.43 -6.97
C ARG A 107 21.96 16.90 -6.56
N LEU A 108 22.72 17.15 -5.49
CA LEU A 108 23.18 18.47 -5.13
C LEU A 108 24.32 18.90 -6.08
N GLU A 109 24.66 20.17 -6.12
CA GLU A 109 25.84 20.68 -6.86
C GLU A 109 27.14 20.00 -6.42
N SER A 110 27.21 19.56 -5.16
CA SER A 110 28.33 18.79 -4.61
C SER A 110 28.42 17.35 -5.14
N GLY A 111 27.48 16.90 -5.97
CA GLY A 111 27.38 15.51 -6.44
C GLY A 111 26.75 14.53 -5.45
N LYS A 112 26.49 14.92 -4.21
CA LYS A 112 25.82 14.06 -3.21
C LYS A 112 24.33 13.87 -3.55
N ILE A 113 23.71 12.79 -3.06
CA ILE A 113 22.27 12.56 -3.17
C ILE A 113 21.52 13.75 -2.57
N ALA A 114 20.60 14.32 -3.33
CA ALA A 114 19.76 15.41 -2.87
C ALA A 114 18.69 14.89 -1.89
N GLN A 115 18.43 15.69 -0.88
CA GLN A 115 17.39 15.43 0.11
C GLN A 115 16.45 16.63 0.19
N ARG A 116 15.16 16.38 0.42
CA ARG A 116 14.14 17.43 0.59
C ARG A 116 13.40 17.29 1.91
N ARG A 117 12.78 18.38 2.33
CA ARG A 117 11.89 18.41 3.50
C ARG A 117 10.61 17.66 3.21
N PHE A 118 10.08 17.03 4.24
CA PHE A 118 8.79 16.35 4.23
C PHE A 118 8.09 16.55 5.57
N GLY A 119 6.76 16.51 5.57
CA GLY A 119 5.98 16.75 6.77
C GLY A 119 6.28 15.75 7.89
N GLY A 120 6.47 16.26 9.10
CA GLY A 120 6.75 15.45 10.28
C GLY A 120 8.23 15.08 10.49
N HIS A 121 9.11 15.33 9.51
CA HIS A 121 10.56 15.10 9.69
C HIS A 121 11.23 16.31 10.34
N THR A 122 11.98 16.05 11.42
CA THR A 122 12.63 17.10 12.20
C THR A 122 14.06 16.75 12.57
N ILE A 123 14.91 17.77 12.78
CA ILE A 123 16.20 17.63 13.44
C ILE A 123 16.06 17.90 14.94
N LYS A 124 16.97 17.32 15.72
CA LYS A 124 17.04 17.56 17.17
C LYS A 124 15.67 17.42 17.85
N GLU A 125 14.95 16.32 17.53
CA GLU A 125 13.70 15.92 18.18
C GLU A 125 12.59 16.99 18.15
N GLY A 126 12.43 17.65 17.00
CA GLY A 126 11.38 18.65 16.80
C GLY A 126 11.84 20.10 16.71
N ALA A 127 13.14 20.37 16.72
CA ALA A 127 13.65 21.75 16.72
C ALA A 127 13.43 22.48 15.38
N ALA A 128 13.60 21.78 14.25
CA ALA A 128 13.35 22.34 12.91
C ALA A 128 13.05 21.23 11.89
N PRO A 129 12.39 21.55 10.74
CA PRO A 129 12.15 20.57 9.67
C PRO A 129 13.45 20.04 9.06
N ALA A 130 13.56 18.70 8.88
CA ALA A 130 14.73 18.01 8.35
C ALA A 130 14.71 17.80 6.83
N PHE A 131 15.88 17.87 6.19
CA PHE A 131 16.12 17.41 4.83
C PHE A 131 16.50 15.91 4.85
N ARG A 132 15.51 15.01 4.85
CA ARG A 132 15.71 13.57 5.02
C ARG A 132 15.22 12.72 3.86
N ALA A 133 14.28 13.21 3.06
CA ALA A 133 13.73 12.45 1.95
C ALA A 133 14.66 12.47 0.73
N CYS A 134 15.32 11.35 0.43
CA CYS A 134 16.08 11.11 -0.80
C CYS A 134 15.09 10.91 -1.95
N TYR A 135 15.30 11.56 -3.10
CA TYR A 135 14.30 11.58 -4.16
C TYR A 135 14.91 11.56 -5.57
N ALA A 136 14.11 11.11 -6.54
CA ALA A 136 14.36 11.24 -7.97
C ALA A 136 13.21 12.07 -8.58
N ALA A 137 13.38 13.39 -8.64
CA ALA A 137 12.33 14.36 -8.97
C ALA A 137 11.03 14.10 -8.17
N ASP A 138 9.89 14.01 -8.82
CA ASP A 138 8.59 13.61 -8.23
C ASP A 138 8.13 12.20 -8.68
N ARG A 139 9.09 11.32 -9.03
CA ARG A 139 8.87 9.95 -9.52
C ARG A 139 9.73 8.89 -8.82
N THR A 140 10.05 9.09 -7.56
CA THR A 140 10.99 8.23 -6.81
C THR A 140 10.56 6.76 -6.81
N GLY A 141 9.28 6.47 -6.58
CA GLY A 141 8.77 5.10 -6.58
C GLY A 141 8.86 4.42 -7.95
N HIS A 142 8.63 5.17 -9.03
CA HIS A 142 8.83 4.67 -10.39
C HIS A 142 10.29 4.25 -10.62
N MET A 143 11.25 5.09 -10.22
CA MET A 143 12.67 4.77 -10.35
C MET A 143 13.08 3.57 -9.48
N ILE A 144 12.59 3.49 -8.24
CA ILE A 144 12.82 2.31 -7.38
C ILE A 144 12.30 1.04 -8.04
N LEU A 145 11.06 1.06 -8.52
CA LEU A 145 10.43 -0.09 -9.16
C LEU A 145 11.22 -0.57 -10.38
N GLN A 146 11.61 0.35 -11.26
CA GLN A 146 12.41 0.05 -12.45
C GLN A 146 13.78 -0.53 -12.08
N THR A 147 14.47 0.07 -11.11
CA THR A 147 15.79 -0.40 -10.65
C THR A 147 15.72 -1.81 -10.09
N LEU A 148 14.74 -2.09 -9.22
CA LEU A 148 14.57 -3.42 -8.62
C LEU A 148 14.16 -4.47 -9.67
N TYR A 149 13.26 -4.12 -10.59
CA TYR A 149 12.83 -5.01 -11.67
C TYR A 149 13.99 -5.36 -12.61
N GLN A 150 14.75 -4.36 -13.06
CA GLN A 150 15.95 -4.58 -13.88
C GLN A 150 16.97 -5.46 -13.16
N LYS A 151 17.16 -5.27 -11.86
CA LYS A 151 18.05 -6.10 -11.05
C LYS A 151 17.57 -7.56 -11.03
N CYS A 152 16.29 -7.81 -10.77
CA CYS A 152 15.71 -9.16 -10.81
C CYS A 152 15.88 -9.82 -12.18
N VAL A 153 15.59 -9.09 -13.28
CA VAL A 153 15.79 -9.59 -14.65
C VAL A 153 17.25 -9.95 -14.91
N SER A 154 18.18 -9.10 -14.48
CA SER A 154 19.62 -9.37 -14.64
C SER A 154 20.12 -10.60 -13.88
N MET A 155 19.39 -11.02 -12.84
CA MET A 155 19.66 -12.21 -12.04
C MET A 155 18.94 -13.46 -12.54
N GLY A 156 18.14 -13.34 -13.62
CA GLY A 156 17.40 -14.47 -14.19
C GLY A 156 16.19 -14.91 -13.36
N VAL A 157 15.60 -14.04 -12.55
CA VAL A 157 14.36 -14.33 -11.81
C VAL A 157 13.24 -14.69 -12.78
N GLU A 158 12.54 -15.79 -12.52
CA GLU A 158 11.40 -16.24 -13.33
C GLU A 158 10.11 -15.53 -12.90
N PHE A 159 9.44 -14.85 -13.84
CA PHE A 159 8.21 -14.11 -13.62
C PHE A 159 7.01 -14.83 -14.24
N PHE A 160 5.91 -14.89 -13.49
CA PHE A 160 4.59 -15.33 -13.94
C PHE A 160 3.67 -14.10 -13.89
N ASP A 161 3.64 -13.38 -15.02
CA ASP A 161 2.85 -12.15 -15.18
C ASP A 161 1.40 -12.48 -15.53
N GLU A 162 0.44 -11.69 -15.02
CA GLU A 162 -0.99 -11.89 -15.20
C GLU A 162 -1.47 -13.23 -14.61
N PHE A 163 -0.87 -13.60 -13.47
CA PHE A 163 -1.29 -14.70 -12.62
C PHE A 163 -1.79 -14.18 -11.29
N GLN A 164 -3.04 -14.46 -10.94
CA GLN A 164 -3.58 -14.13 -9.62
C GLN A 164 -3.48 -15.34 -8.70
N VAL A 165 -2.73 -15.22 -7.61
CA VAL A 165 -2.71 -16.23 -6.56
C VAL A 165 -4.05 -16.19 -5.83
N LEU A 166 -4.71 -17.35 -5.74
CA LEU A 166 -6.06 -17.49 -5.19
C LEU A 166 -6.10 -18.33 -3.91
N ASP A 167 -5.06 -19.11 -3.66
CA ASP A 167 -4.99 -19.93 -2.46
C ASP A 167 -3.53 -20.20 -2.05
N ILE A 168 -3.28 -20.26 -0.74
CA ILE A 168 -2.05 -20.80 -0.16
C ILE A 168 -2.35 -22.14 0.49
N LYS A 169 -1.46 -23.09 0.32
CA LYS A 169 -1.56 -24.42 0.95
C LYS A 169 -0.66 -24.48 2.17
N ILE A 170 -1.29 -24.61 3.32
CA ILE A 170 -0.66 -24.76 4.64
C ILE A 170 -1.17 -26.07 5.22
N GLU A 171 -0.26 -27.00 5.54
CA GLU A 171 -0.57 -28.28 6.16
C GLU A 171 0.25 -28.42 7.43
N ASP A 172 -0.41 -28.72 8.55
CA ASP A 172 0.23 -28.82 9.87
C ASP A 172 1.08 -27.60 10.25
N GLY A 173 0.62 -26.38 9.88
CA GLY A 173 1.33 -25.13 10.14
C GLY A 173 2.55 -24.86 9.22
N VAL A 174 2.74 -25.67 8.18
CA VAL A 174 3.87 -25.57 7.24
C VAL A 174 3.37 -25.24 5.84
N CYS A 175 4.00 -24.27 5.19
CA CYS A 175 3.75 -23.90 3.79
C CYS A 175 4.10 -25.05 2.85
N LYS A 176 3.24 -25.29 1.84
CA LYS A 176 3.44 -26.25 0.76
C LYS A 176 3.48 -25.61 -0.62
N GLY A 177 3.03 -24.37 -0.76
CA GLY A 177 2.95 -23.65 -2.02
C GLY A 177 1.65 -22.88 -2.19
N VAL A 178 1.36 -22.50 -3.43
CA VAL A 178 0.18 -21.69 -3.78
C VAL A 178 -0.53 -22.26 -5.01
N VAL A 179 -1.80 -21.86 -5.17
CA VAL A 179 -2.58 -22.07 -6.40
C VAL A 179 -2.88 -20.72 -7.02
N ALA A 180 -2.56 -20.55 -8.30
CA ALA A 180 -2.80 -19.33 -9.04
C ALA A 180 -3.69 -19.60 -10.27
N TYR A 181 -4.42 -18.57 -10.65
CA TYR A 181 -5.23 -18.51 -11.86
C TYR A 181 -4.47 -17.71 -12.93
N GLU A 182 -4.22 -18.31 -14.08
CA GLU A 182 -3.66 -17.62 -15.25
C GLU A 182 -4.77 -16.84 -15.95
N ILE A 183 -4.66 -15.52 -15.95
CA ILE A 183 -5.69 -14.62 -16.48
C ILE A 183 -5.86 -14.80 -17.99
N ALA A 184 -4.76 -15.05 -18.71
CA ALA A 184 -4.73 -15.17 -20.16
C ALA A 184 -5.45 -16.41 -20.67
N THR A 185 -5.44 -17.53 -19.94
CA THR A 185 -5.98 -18.82 -20.41
C THR A 185 -7.17 -19.31 -19.60
N GLY A 186 -7.31 -18.87 -18.35
CA GLY A 186 -8.29 -19.39 -17.40
C GLY A 186 -7.92 -20.74 -16.80
N ASP A 187 -6.66 -21.15 -16.89
CA ASP A 187 -6.15 -22.38 -16.29
C ASP A 187 -5.67 -22.16 -14.86
N LEU A 188 -5.64 -23.23 -14.07
CA LEU A 188 -5.10 -23.20 -12.69
C LEU A 188 -3.67 -23.73 -12.70
N HIS A 189 -2.81 -23.04 -11.99
CA HIS A 189 -1.42 -23.39 -11.81
C HIS A 189 -1.13 -23.67 -10.34
N VAL A 190 -0.63 -24.85 -10.05
CA VAL A 190 -0.19 -25.29 -8.72
C VAL A 190 1.32 -25.11 -8.63
N PHE A 191 1.76 -24.27 -7.73
CA PHE A 191 3.16 -23.98 -7.49
C PHE A 191 3.57 -24.60 -6.15
N GLU A 192 4.34 -25.68 -6.20
CA GLU A 192 4.96 -26.27 -5.01
C GLU A 192 6.14 -25.43 -4.58
N ALA A 193 6.22 -25.09 -3.27
CA ALA A 193 7.36 -24.40 -2.71
C ALA A 193 7.45 -24.60 -1.20
N ARG A 194 8.68 -24.54 -0.67
CA ARG A 194 8.94 -24.57 0.78
C ARG A 194 8.62 -23.27 1.47
N ALA A 195 8.72 -22.15 0.76
CA ALA A 195 8.49 -20.83 1.31
C ALA A 195 7.73 -19.92 0.33
N VAL A 196 6.83 -19.09 0.88
CA VAL A 196 6.03 -18.11 0.14
C VAL A 196 6.09 -16.76 0.86
N THR A 197 6.43 -15.71 0.12
CA THR A 197 6.41 -14.33 0.63
C THR A 197 5.27 -13.54 0.00
N PHE A 198 4.36 -13.00 0.81
CA PHE A 198 3.29 -12.11 0.35
C PHE A 198 3.78 -10.66 0.33
N ALA A 199 3.69 -10.02 -0.85
CA ALA A 199 4.04 -8.63 -1.09
C ALA A 199 2.98 -7.97 -1.99
N THR A 200 1.70 -8.25 -1.71
CA THR A 200 0.54 -7.92 -2.56
C THR A 200 0.06 -6.48 -2.44
N GLY A 201 0.67 -5.69 -1.54
CA GLY A 201 0.24 -4.31 -1.26
C GLY A 201 -1.00 -4.23 -0.39
N GLY A 202 -1.57 -3.03 -0.29
CA GLY A 202 -2.68 -2.73 0.61
C GLY A 202 -4.07 -3.06 0.06
N PHE A 203 -5.11 -2.44 0.66
CA PHE A 203 -6.51 -2.73 0.37
C PHE A 203 -7.40 -1.47 0.25
N GLY A 204 -6.84 -0.35 -0.21
CA GLY A 204 -7.58 0.93 -0.24
C GLY A 204 -8.77 0.98 -1.17
N LYS A 205 -9.02 -0.08 -1.93
CA LYS A 205 -10.24 -0.20 -2.76
C LYS A 205 -11.50 -0.56 -1.97
N ILE A 206 -11.41 -0.67 -0.65
CA ILE A 206 -12.61 -0.63 0.22
C ILE A 206 -13.22 0.77 0.30
N PHE A 207 -12.48 1.84 -0.05
CA PHE A 207 -12.97 3.22 -0.07
C PHE A 207 -13.26 3.69 -1.49
N LYS A 208 -14.23 4.58 -1.64
CA LYS A 208 -14.64 5.14 -2.95
C LYS A 208 -13.55 6.03 -3.55
N VAL A 209 -13.03 6.96 -2.76
CA VAL A 209 -11.97 7.88 -3.19
C VAL A 209 -10.65 7.42 -2.62
N SER A 210 -9.82 6.84 -3.49
CA SER A 210 -8.55 6.22 -3.12
C SER A 210 -7.46 6.56 -4.14
N SER A 211 -6.26 6.85 -3.63
CA SER A 211 -5.05 7.01 -4.45
C SER A 211 -4.45 5.67 -4.89
N ASN A 212 -4.99 4.57 -4.39
CA ASN A 212 -4.50 3.23 -4.67
C ASN A 212 -4.87 2.75 -6.08
N ALA A 213 -3.98 1.99 -6.69
CA ALA A 213 -4.27 1.27 -7.93
C ALA A 213 -5.46 0.33 -7.76
N HIS A 214 -6.18 0.06 -8.85
CA HIS A 214 -7.35 -0.84 -8.81
C HIS A 214 -7.01 -2.25 -8.30
N SER A 215 -5.76 -2.67 -8.45
CA SER A 215 -5.24 -3.97 -8.02
C SER A 215 -4.99 -4.10 -6.51
N LEU A 216 -5.12 -3.02 -5.73
CA LEU A 216 -4.93 -3.07 -4.26
C LEU A 216 -6.25 -3.42 -3.56
N THR A 217 -6.57 -4.69 -3.59
CA THR A 217 -7.81 -5.32 -3.17
C THR A 217 -7.67 -6.21 -1.94
N GLY A 218 -6.48 -6.22 -1.30
CA GLY A 218 -6.24 -6.98 -0.07
C GLY A 218 -6.09 -8.49 -0.28
N ASP A 219 -5.63 -8.92 -1.44
CA ASP A 219 -5.56 -10.34 -1.81
C ASP A 219 -4.75 -11.18 -0.81
N GLY A 220 -3.54 -10.73 -0.47
CA GLY A 220 -2.67 -11.45 0.48
C GLY A 220 -3.26 -11.50 1.90
N PRO A 221 -3.54 -10.33 2.52
CA PRO A 221 -4.16 -10.30 3.84
C PRO A 221 -5.49 -11.06 3.90
N GLY A 222 -6.39 -10.89 2.90
CA GLY A 222 -7.67 -11.59 2.84
C GLY A 222 -7.51 -13.10 2.72
N MET A 223 -6.60 -13.57 1.87
CA MET A 223 -6.33 -14.99 1.71
C MET A 223 -5.83 -15.63 3.02
N LEU A 224 -4.92 -15.00 3.73
CA LEU A 224 -4.41 -15.50 5.00
C LEU A 224 -5.46 -15.41 6.10
N TYR A 225 -6.27 -14.35 6.12
CA TYR A 225 -7.41 -14.21 7.04
C TYR A 225 -8.42 -15.36 6.86
N GLN A 226 -8.76 -15.72 5.63
CA GLN A 226 -9.63 -16.87 5.32
C GLN A 226 -9.03 -18.22 5.74
N LYS A 227 -7.71 -18.30 5.93
CA LYS A 227 -7.02 -19.47 6.53
C LYS A 227 -7.00 -19.44 8.06
N GLY A 228 -7.61 -18.45 8.69
CA GLY A 228 -7.65 -18.30 10.14
C GLY A 228 -6.42 -17.63 10.74
N ILE A 229 -5.58 -17.01 9.91
CA ILE A 229 -4.43 -16.23 10.37
C ILE A 229 -4.93 -14.84 10.80
N PRO A 230 -4.55 -14.36 12.00
CA PRO A 230 -4.97 -13.04 12.46
C PRO A 230 -4.42 -11.92 11.58
N LEU A 231 -5.07 -10.76 11.60
CA LEU A 231 -4.57 -9.51 11.03
C LEU A 231 -4.34 -8.51 12.17
N GLU A 232 -3.42 -7.56 11.96
CA GLU A 232 -3.00 -6.59 12.98
C GLU A 232 -3.15 -5.16 12.48
N ASP A 233 -3.44 -4.21 13.39
CA ASP A 233 -3.54 -2.75 13.15
C ASP A 233 -4.56 -2.34 12.06
N MET A 234 -5.59 -3.17 11.82
CA MET A 234 -6.53 -3.02 10.69
C MET A 234 -7.41 -1.76 10.78
N GLU A 235 -7.61 -1.19 11.96
CA GLU A 235 -8.32 0.07 12.16
C GLU A 235 -7.56 1.29 11.62
N PHE A 236 -6.25 1.17 11.41
CA PHE A 236 -5.41 2.29 11.00
C PHE A 236 -5.26 2.36 9.49
N TYR A 237 -5.94 3.32 8.91
CA TYR A 237 -5.85 3.64 7.49
C TYR A 237 -5.50 5.11 7.28
N GLN A 238 -4.40 5.41 6.60
CA GLN A 238 -3.95 6.78 6.37
C GLN A 238 -4.69 7.41 5.19
N PHE A 239 -5.25 8.60 5.41
CA PHE A 239 -5.81 9.43 4.36
C PHE A 239 -4.81 10.53 3.97
N HIS A 240 -4.45 10.58 2.69
CA HIS A 240 -3.60 11.64 2.18
C HIS A 240 -4.43 12.92 1.96
N PRO A 241 -3.99 14.09 2.46
CA PRO A 241 -4.81 15.29 2.44
C PRO A 241 -5.09 15.83 1.03
N THR A 242 -4.18 15.61 0.06
CA THR A 242 -4.21 16.25 -1.25
C THR A 242 -4.37 15.22 -2.39
N GLY A 243 -5.47 14.46 -2.39
CA GLY A 243 -5.93 13.76 -3.58
C GLY A 243 -6.76 14.69 -4.47
N ILE A 244 -6.63 14.59 -5.79
CA ILE A 244 -7.48 15.33 -6.73
C ILE A 244 -8.94 14.99 -6.46
N TYR A 245 -9.77 16.02 -6.32
CA TYR A 245 -11.18 15.89 -6.01
C TYR A 245 -11.89 14.84 -6.89
N ARG A 246 -12.63 13.94 -6.28
CA ARG A 246 -13.34 12.76 -6.83
C ARG A 246 -12.44 11.69 -7.47
N LEU A 247 -11.31 12.06 -8.05
CA LEU A 247 -10.45 11.10 -8.75
C LEU A 247 -9.53 10.33 -7.80
N GLY A 248 -9.17 10.94 -6.67
CA GLY A 248 -8.24 10.33 -5.71
C GLY A 248 -6.78 10.28 -6.19
N ILE A 249 -6.47 10.78 -7.38
CA ILE A 249 -5.09 10.83 -7.89
C ILE A 249 -4.26 11.68 -6.94
N LEU A 250 -3.15 11.12 -6.47
CA LEU A 250 -2.28 11.73 -5.48
C LEU A 250 -1.56 12.97 -6.04
N LEU A 251 -1.74 14.11 -5.38
CA LEU A 251 -0.80 15.22 -5.47
C LEU A 251 0.15 15.14 -4.28
N SER A 252 1.40 14.85 -4.57
CA SER A 252 2.44 14.59 -3.57
C SER A 252 2.52 15.71 -2.53
N GLU A 253 2.85 15.34 -1.30
CA GLU A 253 3.24 16.28 -0.25
C GLU A 253 4.40 17.20 -0.65
N ALA A 254 5.19 16.81 -1.66
CA ALA A 254 6.21 17.67 -2.25
C ALA A 254 5.65 19.03 -2.69
N ALA A 255 4.40 19.10 -3.18
CA ALA A 255 3.75 20.36 -3.53
C ALA A 255 3.66 21.33 -2.34
N ARG A 256 3.30 20.82 -1.15
CA ARG A 256 3.30 21.60 0.10
C ARG A 256 4.71 21.88 0.59
N GLY A 257 5.63 20.92 0.38
CA GLY A 257 7.06 21.07 0.69
C GLY A 257 7.75 22.17 -0.10
N GLU A 258 7.34 22.40 -1.36
CA GLU A 258 7.82 23.50 -2.21
C GLU A 258 7.08 24.81 -1.93
N GLY A 259 6.11 24.84 -1.00
CA GLY A 259 5.42 26.05 -0.55
C GLY A 259 3.92 26.14 -0.90
N GLY A 260 3.32 25.07 -1.41
CA GLY A 260 1.88 25.05 -1.72
C GLY A 260 1.02 25.30 -0.48
N ILE A 261 -0.06 26.07 -0.64
CA ILE A 261 -0.95 26.53 0.42
C ILE A 261 -2.33 25.91 0.29
N LEU A 262 -2.90 25.43 1.41
CA LEU A 262 -4.27 24.94 1.46
C LEU A 262 -5.23 26.11 1.78
N ARG A 263 -6.25 26.28 0.95
CA ARG A 263 -7.27 27.34 1.09
C ARG A 263 -8.68 26.77 1.11
N ASN A 264 -9.51 27.32 1.98
CA ASN A 264 -10.95 27.07 1.99
C ASN A 264 -11.68 27.88 0.89
N LYS A 265 -13.02 27.81 0.85
CA LYS A 265 -13.84 28.52 -0.15
C LYS A 265 -13.65 30.04 -0.15
N ASP A 266 -13.32 30.64 1.01
CA ASP A 266 -13.13 32.06 1.20
C ASP A 266 -11.69 32.52 0.91
N GLY A 267 -10.82 31.60 0.45
CA GLY A 267 -9.41 31.85 0.16
C GLY A 267 -8.52 31.89 1.40
N GLU A 268 -9.04 31.58 2.59
CA GLU A 268 -8.28 31.58 3.84
C GLU A 268 -7.29 30.41 3.86
N ARG A 269 -6.06 30.67 4.30
CA ARG A 269 -5.06 29.65 4.62
C ARG A 269 -5.39 29.04 5.99
N PHE A 270 -6.38 28.15 6.05
CA PHE A 270 -6.95 27.64 7.30
C PHE A 270 -5.95 26.86 8.17
N MET A 271 -4.88 26.29 7.59
CA MET A 271 -3.86 25.56 8.36
C MET A 271 -3.14 26.45 9.39
N GLU A 272 -3.19 27.77 9.27
CA GLU A 272 -2.67 28.69 10.30
C GLU A 272 -3.44 28.60 11.62
N ARG A 273 -4.72 28.18 11.60
CA ARG A 273 -5.53 27.95 12.81
C ARG A 273 -5.27 26.60 13.43
N TYR A 274 -5.06 25.55 12.60
CA TYR A 274 -4.90 24.17 13.07
C TYR A 274 -3.46 23.83 13.45
N ALA A 275 -2.46 24.41 12.81
CA ALA A 275 -1.05 24.15 13.02
C ALA A 275 -0.20 25.42 12.87
N PRO A 276 -0.29 26.41 13.79
CA PRO A 276 0.31 27.74 13.61
C PRO A 276 1.80 27.76 13.30
N SER A 277 2.57 26.80 13.86
CA SER A 277 4.03 26.74 13.72
C SER A 277 4.51 26.14 12.41
N ILE A 278 3.83 25.09 11.90
CA ILE A 278 4.27 24.30 10.75
C ILE A 278 3.29 24.40 9.57
N LYS A 279 2.10 24.94 9.80
CA LYS A 279 1.07 25.24 8.80
C LYS A 279 0.79 24.04 7.87
N ASP A 280 0.90 24.25 6.56
CA ASP A 280 0.62 23.23 5.54
C ASP A 280 1.63 22.06 5.55
N LEU A 281 2.73 22.16 6.27
CA LEU A 281 3.70 21.08 6.50
C LEU A 281 3.41 20.23 7.74
N ALA A 282 2.23 20.38 8.34
CA ALA A 282 1.78 19.49 9.41
C ALA A 282 1.68 18.03 8.92
N PRO A 283 1.76 17.03 9.83
CA PRO A 283 1.56 15.63 9.52
C PRO A 283 0.25 15.36 8.77
N ARG A 284 0.23 14.32 7.95
CA ARG A 284 -0.90 14.03 7.04
C ARG A 284 -2.25 13.87 7.72
N ASP A 285 -2.25 13.19 8.86
CA ASP A 285 -3.43 13.00 9.70
C ASP A 285 -4.01 14.32 10.18
N MET A 286 -3.16 15.22 10.66
CA MET A 286 -3.56 16.56 11.13
C MET A 286 -4.15 17.37 9.97
N VAL A 287 -3.50 17.39 8.81
CA VAL A 287 -3.99 18.12 7.64
C VAL A 287 -5.29 17.52 7.12
N SER A 288 -5.41 16.19 7.06
CA SER A 288 -6.63 15.51 6.60
C SER A 288 -7.81 15.79 7.55
N ARG A 289 -7.58 15.77 8.87
CA ARG A 289 -8.60 16.16 9.86
C ARG A 289 -8.98 17.63 9.75
N ALA A 290 -8.02 18.53 9.53
CA ALA A 290 -8.31 19.95 9.34
C ALA A 290 -9.20 20.19 8.10
N ILE A 291 -8.88 19.57 6.96
CA ILE A 291 -9.69 19.64 5.74
C ILE A 291 -11.11 19.09 6.00
N ALA A 292 -11.21 17.91 6.63
CA ALA A 292 -12.50 17.32 6.93
C ALA A 292 -13.33 18.19 7.88
N THR A 293 -12.69 18.88 8.83
CA THR A 293 -13.35 19.85 9.74
C THR A 293 -13.84 21.08 8.97
N GLU A 294 -13.03 21.67 8.08
CA GLU A 294 -13.44 22.79 7.22
C GLU A 294 -14.65 22.42 6.36
N ILE A 295 -14.62 21.24 5.73
CA ILE A 295 -15.74 20.75 4.93
C ILE A 295 -17.00 20.58 5.79
N SER A 296 -16.87 19.94 6.96
CA SER A 296 -18.00 19.71 7.88
C SER A 296 -18.58 21.02 8.46
N ALA A 297 -17.74 22.04 8.64
CA ALA A 297 -18.15 23.37 9.08
C ALA A 297 -18.80 24.23 7.96
N GLY A 298 -18.90 23.69 6.74
CA GLY A 298 -19.45 24.41 5.58
C GLY A 298 -18.48 25.39 4.92
N ASN A 299 -17.17 25.30 5.23
CA ASN A 299 -16.12 26.12 4.63
C ASN A 299 -15.48 25.45 3.41
N GLY A 300 -15.96 24.29 3.02
CA GLY A 300 -15.55 23.60 1.80
C GLY A 300 -15.91 24.39 0.55
N ALA A 301 -15.17 24.17 -0.54
CA ALA A 301 -15.38 24.80 -1.83
C ALA A 301 -16.29 23.97 -2.75
N GLY A 302 -16.72 24.58 -3.85
CA GLY A 302 -17.57 23.97 -4.86
C GLY A 302 -19.05 23.89 -4.51
N PRO A 303 -19.87 23.33 -5.42
CA PRO A 303 -21.32 23.31 -5.26
C PRO A 303 -21.81 22.44 -4.09
N ASN A 304 -21.01 21.45 -3.68
CA ASN A 304 -21.33 20.53 -2.59
C ASN A 304 -20.60 20.87 -1.28
N ASN A 305 -19.73 21.88 -1.26
CA ASN A 305 -18.84 22.21 -0.14
C ASN A 305 -17.99 21.03 0.34
N ASP A 306 -17.48 20.18 -0.56
CA ASP A 306 -16.88 18.88 -0.27
C ASP A 306 -15.39 18.74 -0.65
N TYR A 307 -14.72 19.87 -0.99
CA TYR A 307 -13.28 19.93 -1.23
C TYR A 307 -12.67 21.26 -0.76
N VAL A 308 -11.34 21.34 -0.78
CA VAL A 308 -10.57 22.58 -0.56
C VAL A 308 -9.61 22.80 -1.74
N TYR A 309 -8.92 23.94 -1.78
CA TYR A 309 -7.95 24.24 -2.82
C TYR A 309 -6.52 24.02 -2.34
N LEU A 310 -5.68 23.39 -3.19
CA LEU A 310 -4.23 23.46 -3.11
C LEU A 310 -3.77 24.55 -4.08
N ASP A 311 -3.27 25.64 -3.54
CA ASP A 311 -2.81 26.82 -4.30
C ASP A 311 -1.30 26.78 -4.49
N LEU A 312 -0.84 26.70 -5.74
CA LEU A 312 0.56 26.75 -6.16
C LEU A 312 0.89 28.04 -6.94
N THR A 313 -0.10 28.89 -7.24
CA THR A 313 0.01 30.01 -8.17
C THR A 313 1.09 31.02 -7.78
N HIS A 314 1.35 31.17 -6.48
CA HIS A 314 2.37 32.09 -5.95
C HIS A 314 3.82 31.59 -6.08
N LEU A 315 4.06 30.31 -6.46
CA LEU A 315 5.39 29.71 -6.58
C LEU A 315 6.11 30.14 -7.88
N GLY A 316 5.36 30.56 -8.89
CA GLY A 316 5.86 30.93 -10.21
C GLY A 316 6.15 29.73 -11.11
N GLU A 317 6.09 29.96 -12.41
CA GLU A 317 6.21 28.93 -13.46
C GLU A 317 7.53 28.13 -13.37
N GLU A 318 8.68 28.81 -13.19
CA GLU A 318 9.98 28.15 -13.12
C GLU A 318 10.03 27.10 -11.99
N THR A 319 9.55 27.46 -10.80
CA THR A 319 9.53 26.53 -9.64
C THR A 319 8.63 25.33 -9.92
N ILE A 320 7.41 25.58 -10.40
CA ILE A 320 6.42 24.55 -10.66
C ILE A 320 6.95 23.56 -11.72
N MET A 321 7.43 24.07 -12.86
CA MET A 321 7.89 23.24 -13.95
C MET A 321 9.17 22.44 -13.63
N LYS A 322 10.05 23.00 -12.80
CA LYS A 322 11.31 22.34 -12.41
C LYS A 322 11.14 21.34 -11.27
N LYS A 323 10.26 21.61 -10.31
CA LYS A 323 10.15 20.86 -9.06
C LYS A 323 8.95 19.92 -9.02
N LEU A 324 7.88 20.22 -9.75
CA LEU A 324 6.59 19.54 -9.72
C LEU A 324 6.06 19.23 -11.14
N PRO A 325 6.91 18.71 -12.07
CA PRO A 325 6.51 18.51 -13.46
C PRO A 325 5.36 17.49 -13.59
N ASP A 326 5.46 16.32 -12.93
CA ASP A 326 4.44 15.27 -13.02
C ASP A 326 3.11 15.70 -12.36
N ILE A 327 3.16 16.44 -11.26
CA ILE A 327 1.98 17.03 -10.62
C ILE A 327 1.27 17.98 -11.59
N SER A 328 2.03 18.83 -12.29
CA SER A 328 1.47 19.75 -13.28
C SER A 328 0.82 19.00 -14.44
N ASP A 329 1.45 17.96 -14.95
CA ASP A 329 0.93 17.13 -16.03
C ASP A 329 -0.34 16.38 -15.62
N PHE A 330 -0.41 15.88 -14.39
CA PHE A 330 -1.63 15.24 -13.86
C PHE A 330 -2.79 16.23 -13.77
N VAL A 331 -2.55 17.42 -13.24
CA VAL A 331 -3.61 18.45 -13.13
C VAL A 331 -4.09 18.87 -14.52
N ARG A 332 -3.20 19.14 -15.47
CA ARG A 332 -3.57 19.47 -16.86
C ARG A 332 -4.34 18.32 -17.52
N THR A 333 -3.88 17.08 -17.33
CA THR A 333 -4.47 15.91 -17.98
C THR A 333 -5.85 15.57 -17.43
N TYR A 334 -5.98 15.48 -16.11
CA TYR A 334 -7.18 14.94 -15.47
C TYR A 334 -8.19 15.99 -15.04
N VAL A 335 -7.76 17.20 -14.68
CA VAL A 335 -8.65 18.26 -14.18
C VAL A 335 -8.83 19.39 -15.20
N LYS A 336 -7.94 19.48 -16.22
CA LYS A 336 -7.94 20.53 -17.24
C LYS A 336 -7.71 21.93 -16.66
N LEU A 337 -6.94 22.01 -15.57
CA LEU A 337 -6.50 23.24 -14.93
C LEU A 337 -5.01 23.47 -15.20
N GLU A 338 -4.59 24.73 -15.09
CA GLU A 338 -3.19 25.13 -15.20
C GLU A 338 -2.65 25.51 -13.80
N PRO A 339 -1.82 24.67 -13.14
CA PRO A 339 -1.38 24.92 -11.76
C PRO A 339 -0.65 26.25 -11.54
N ILE A 340 -0.12 26.84 -12.61
CA ILE A 340 0.54 28.14 -12.56
C ILE A 340 -0.48 29.25 -12.30
N ASN A 341 -1.72 29.08 -12.75
CA ASN A 341 -2.77 30.09 -12.71
C ASN A 341 -3.98 29.70 -11.86
N ASP A 342 -4.23 28.39 -11.71
CA ASP A 342 -5.45 27.87 -11.12
C ASP A 342 -5.19 27.08 -9.83
N PRO A 343 -5.88 27.40 -8.72
CA PRO A 343 -5.87 26.54 -7.54
C PRO A 343 -6.50 25.18 -7.84
N ILE A 344 -5.91 24.11 -7.30
CA ILE A 344 -6.28 22.73 -7.60
C ILE A 344 -7.28 22.22 -6.57
N PRO A 345 -8.47 21.71 -6.96
CA PRO A 345 -9.43 21.12 -6.04
C PRO A 345 -8.90 19.79 -5.47
N VAL A 346 -8.81 19.70 -4.15
CA VAL A 346 -8.27 18.52 -3.44
C VAL A 346 -9.16 18.11 -2.28
N GLN A 347 -9.13 16.80 -1.95
CA GLN A 347 -9.84 16.24 -0.80
C GLN A 347 -9.02 15.13 -0.15
N PRO A 348 -9.24 14.84 1.15
CA PRO A 348 -8.63 13.69 1.79
C PRO A 348 -9.03 12.38 1.10
N THR A 349 -8.03 11.55 0.82
CA THR A 349 -8.14 10.38 -0.05
C THR A 349 -7.49 9.18 0.64
N ALA A 350 -8.16 8.02 0.64
CA ALA A 350 -7.59 6.78 1.17
C ALA A 350 -6.26 6.45 0.47
N HIS A 351 -5.19 6.23 1.25
CA HIS A 351 -3.85 6.24 0.70
C HIS A 351 -2.97 5.05 1.11
N TYR A 352 -2.93 4.69 2.41
CA TYR A 352 -2.01 3.67 2.90
C TYR A 352 -2.61 2.90 4.08
N ALA A 353 -2.55 1.57 4.01
CA ALA A 353 -2.90 0.69 5.12
C ALA A 353 -1.70 0.53 6.06
N MET A 354 -1.84 0.85 7.34
CA MET A 354 -0.81 0.56 8.33
C MET A 354 -0.88 -0.89 8.79
N GLY A 355 -2.08 -1.44 8.87
CA GLY A 355 -2.35 -2.83 9.24
C GLY A 355 -2.26 -3.81 8.08
N GLY A 356 -2.21 -5.09 8.43
CA GLY A 356 -2.11 -6.19 7.47
C GLY A 356 -1.75 -7.53 8.12
N ILE A 357 -1.00 -8.34 7.41
CA ILE A 357 -0.48 -9.63 7.85
C ILE A 357 0.57 -9.40 8.96
N PRO A 358 0.35 -9.86 10.21
CA PRO A 358 1.32 -9.65 11.29
C PRO A 358 2.63 -10.40 11.01
N THR A 359 3.74 -9.69 11.16
CA THR A 359 5.07 -10.28 10.97
C THR A 359 6.03 -9.89 12.08
N ASP A 360 7.05 -10.72 12.28
CA ASP A 360 8.23 -10.27 13.00
C ASP A 360 9.12 -9.39 12.10
N VAL A 361 10.20 -8.87 12.66
CA VAL A 361 11.16 -8.00 11.95
C VAL A 361 11.93 -8.70 10.82
N ASN A 362 11.80 -10.00 10.67
CA ASN A 362 12.37 -10.81 9.59
C ASN A 362 11.31 -11.23 8.55
N GLY A 363 10.12 -10.65 8.63
CA GLY A 363 9.01 -10.91 7.72
C GLY A 363 8.31 -12.24 7.91
N ARG A 364 8.61 -13.04 8.98
CA ARG A 364 7.92 -14.29 9.26
C ARG A 364 6.50 -14.02 9.73
N VAL A 365 5.51 -14.66 9.12
CA VAL A 365 4.09 -14.46 9.46
C VAL A 365 3.78 -15.08 10.82
N LEU A 366 3.16 -14.28 11.69
CA LEU A 366 2.78 -14.71 13.04
C LEU A 366 1.42 -15.44 13.01
N SER A 367 1.36 -16.58 13.69
CA SER A 367 0.12 -17.37 13.81
C SER A 367 -0.77 -16.88 14.97
N ASP A 368 -0.18 -16.19 15.93
CA ASP A 368 -0.86 -15.74 17.15
C ASP A 368 -0.10 -14.56 17.82
N HIS A 369 -0.75 -13.96 18.82
CA HIS A 369 -0.19 -12.86 19.61
C HIS A 369 0.95 -13.24 20.58
N LYS A 370 1.33 -14.53 20.63
CA LYS A 370 2.43 -15.02 21.50
C LYS A 370 3.74 -15.21 20.75
N GLY A 371 3.75 -14.86 19.45
CA GLY A 371 4.93 -14.96 18.59
C GLY A 371 5.11 -16.33 17.94
N GLY A 372 4.09 -17.17 17.91
CA GLY A 372 4.07 -18.36 17.06
C GLY A 372 4.19 -17.95 15.59
N VAL A 373 4.92 -18.72 14.79
CA VAL A 373 5.11 -18.45 13.35
C VAL A 373 4.49 -19.55 12.50
N ILE A 374 4.10 -19.21 11.28
CA ILE A 374 3.71 -20.18 10.27
C ILE A 374 4.95 -20.50 9.44
N GLU A 375 5.39 -21.74 9.50
CA GLU A 375 6.64 -22.17 8.86
C GLU A 375 6.59 -22.02 7.34
N GLY A 376 7.56 -21.28 6.78
CA GLY A 376 7.66 -21.02 5.35
C GLY A 376 6.70 -19.95 4.82
N VAL A 377 5.98 -19.21 5.67
CA VAL A 377 5.14 -18.08 5.23
C VAL A 377 5.72 -16.76 5.70
N TYR A 378 5.89 -15.84 4.76
CA TYR A 378 6.48 -14.52 4.95
C TYR A 378 5.56 -13.43 4.38
N ALA A 379 5.72 -12.20 4.86
CA ALA A 379 5.11 -11.03 4.24
C ALA A 379 6.02 -9.80 4.39
N ALA A 380 5.92 -8.84 3.44
CA ALA A 380 6.68 -7.60 3.47
C ALA A 380 5.95 -6.46 2.75
N GLY A 381 6.28 -5.23 3.11
CA GLY A 381 5.67 -4.01 2.58
C GLY A 381 4.23 -3.84 3.04
N GLU A 382 3.43 -3.07 2.31
CA GLU A 382 2.07 -2.67 2.72
C GLU A 382 1.07 -3.84 2.91
N ALA A 383 1.40 -5.06 2.45
CA ALA A 383 0.60 -6.25 2.77
C ALA A 383 0.84 -6.77 4.19
N ALA A 384 2.00 -6.44 4.76
CA ALA A 384 2.46 -6.89 6.07
C ALA A 384 2.25 -5.81 7.14
N CYS A 385 2.17 -6.24 8.38
CA CYS A 385 2.22 -5.38 9.56
C CYS A 385 3.33 -5.86 10.50
N VAL A 386 4.48 -5.18 10.45
CA VAL A 386 5.53 -5.29 11.47
C VAL A 386 5.31 -4.23 12.56
N SER A 387 4.16 -3.58 12.54
CA SER A 387 3.73 -2.48 13.39
C SER A 387 4.71 -1.28 13.46
N VAL A 388 5.50 -1.07 12.41
CA VAL A 388 6.48 0.04 12.32
C VAL A 388 5.82 1.40 12.10
N HIS A 389 4.58 1.41 11.66
CA HIS A 389 3.83 2.62 11.32
C HIS A 389 2.80 3.02 12.38
N GLY A 390 2.45 2.14 13.30
CA GLY A 390 1.45 2.37 14.34
C GLY A 390 0.15 2.94 13.76
N ALA A 391 -0.38 4.00 14.37
CA ALA A 391 -1.64 4.60 13.94
C ALA A 391 -1.52 5.47 12.66
N ASN A 392 -0.31 5.94 12.32
CA ASN A 392 -0.13 6.86 11.20
C ASN A 392 1.32 6.83 10.69
N ARG A 393 1.49 6.50 9.43
CA ARG A 393 2.80 6.38 8.80
C ARG A 393 3.43 7.75 8.54
N LEU A 394 4.67 7.93 9.00
CA LEU A 394 5.48 9.10 8.62
C LEU A 394 5.71 9.12 7.10
N GLY A 395 5.56 10.28 6.48
CA GLY A 395 5.79 10.45 5.03
C GLY A 395 7.16 9.92 4.61
N THR A 396 7.24 9.30 3.43
CA THR A 396 8.46 8.71 2.84
C THR A 396 8.98 7.41 3.50
N ASN A 397 8.47 6.99 4.66
CA ASN A 397 8.83 5.72 5.27
C ASN A 397 8.25 4.49 4.51
N SER A 398 7.20 4.63 3.69
CA SER A 398 6.66 3.49 2.94
C SER A 398 7.62 2.91 1.91
N LEU A 399 8.36 3.78 1.19
CA LEU A 399 9.38 3.32 0.25
C LEU A 399 10.60 2.75 0.98
N LEU A 400 10.89 3.22 2.19
CA LEU A 400 11.93 2.65 3.03
C LEU A 400 11.52 1.28 3.57
N ASP A 401 10.30 1.14 4.07
CA ASP A 401 9.73 -0.11 4.57
C ASP A 401 9.82 -1.24 3.54
N ILE A 402 9.37 -1.03 2.30
CA ILE A 402 9.43 -2.06 1.26
C ILE A 402 10.85 -2.51 0.94
N VAL A 403 11.85 -1.63 1.09
CA VAL A 403 13.25 -1.98 0.81
C VAL A 403 13.87 -2.71 2.01
N VAL A 404 13.70 -2.19 3.22
CA VAL A 404 14.30 -2.77 4.44
C VAL A 404 13.66 -4.11 4.78
N PHE A 405 12.34 -4.15 4.96
CA PHE A 405 11.66 -5.39 5.36
C PHE A 405 11.51 -6.38 4.21
N GLY A 406 11.47 -5.92 2.94
CA GLY A 406 11.58 -6.81 1.78
C GLY A 406 12.92 -7.56 1.74
N LYS A 407 14.03 -6.86 2.03
CA LYS A 407 15.36 -7.48 2.19
C LYS A 407 15.37 -8.54 3.28
N ARG A 408 14.91 -8.19 4.48
CA ARG A 408 14.91 -9.08 5.64
C ARG A 408 14.03 -10.31 5.43
N ALA A 409 12.85 -10.16 4.82
CA ALA A 409 11.99 -11.29 4.47
C ALA A 409 12.68 -12.24 3.46
N GLY A 410 13.34 -11.68 2.42
CA GLY A 410 14.11 -12.47 1.46
C GLY A 410 15.25 -13.26 2.10
N GLN A 411 16.03 -12.62 2.99
CA GLN A 411 17.11 -13.27 3.72
C GLN A 411 16.59 -14.40 4.63
N SER A 412 15.55 -14.13 5.40
CA SER A 412 14.94 -15.11 6.29
C SER A 412 14.35 -16.31 5.52
N MET A 413 13.78 -16.05 4.34
CA MET A 413 13.31 -17.08 3.42
C MET A 413 14.46 -18.00 2.94
N VAL A 414 15.64 -17.42 2.61
CA VAL A 414 16.84 -18.17 2.23
C VAL A 414 17.29 -19.09 3.35
N ASP A 415 17.38 -18.58 4.58
CA ASP A 415 17.81 -19.34 5.75
C ASP A 415 16.88 -20.53 6.01
N TYR A 416 15.57 -20.32 5.92
CA TYR A 416 14.57 -21.36 6.10
C TYR A 416 14.67 -22.44 5.02
N VAL A 417 14.71 -22.05 3.75
CA VAL A 417 14.77 -22.98 2.62
C VAL A 417 16.07 -23.81 2.64
N SER A 418 17.19 -23.22 3.06
CA SER A 418 18.47 -23.93 3.15
C SER A 418 18.48 -25.03 4.22
N SER A 419 17.64 -24.88 5.26
CA SER A 419 17.55 -25.80 6.41
C SER A 419 16.42 -26.83 6.30
N THR A 420 15.50 -26.69 5.32
CA THR A 420 14.28 -27.50 5.19
C THR A 420 14.29 -28.34 3.92
N LYS A 421 13.53 -29.46 3.95
CA LYS A 421 13.32 -30.32 2.78
C LYS A 421 11.99 -30.02 2.11
N ALA A 422 11.95 -30.19 0.79
CA ALA A 422 10.71 -30.12 0.04
C ALA A 422 9.71 -31.20 0.50
N SER A 423 8.45 -30.84 0.59
CA SER A 423 7.35 -31.75 0.88
C SER A 423 6.32 -31.59 -0.26
N PRO A 424 5.95 -32.68 -0.93
CA PRO A 424 5.06 -32.59 -2.08
C PRO A 424 3.68 -32.06 -1.68
N LEU A 425 3.08 -31.30 -2.58
CA LEU A 425 1.71 -30.85 -2.48
C LEU A 425 0.77 -31.94 -3.03
N SER A 426 -0.44 -32.07 -2.44
CA SER A 426 -1.44 -33.03 -2.91
C SER A 426 -1.83 -32.76 -4.38
N ASP A 427 -2.10 -33.83 -5.14
CA ASP A 427 -2.62 -33.73 -6.50
C ASP A 427 -3.99 -33.01 -6.58
N SER A 428 -4.79 -33.07 -5.52
CA SER A 428 -6.07 -32.41 -5.36
C SER A 428 -5.99 -30.95 -4.87
N ALA A 429 -4.79 -30.36 -4.79
CA ALA A 429 -4.61 -29.02 -4.21
C ALA A 429 -5.43 -27.91 -4.88
N ALA A 430 -5.83 -28.06 -6.14
CA ALA A 430 -6.62 -27.09 -6.90
C ALA A 430 -8.12 -27.45 -7.01
N ASP A 431 -8.57 -28.60 -6.51
CA ASP A 431 -9.91 -29.14 -6.82
C ASP A 431 -11.03 -28.26 -6.21
N ASP A 432 -10.89 -27.83 -4.96
CA ASP A 432 -11.87 -26.97 -4.31
C ASP A 432 -12.00 -25.63 -5.02
N LEU A 433 -10.85 -25.03 -5.41
CA LEU A 433 -10.82 -23.78 -6.13
C LEU A 433 -11.40 -23.91 -7.54
N SER A 434 -11.08 -25.00 -8.24
CA SER A 434 -11.67 -25.33 -9.53
C SER A 434 -13.18 -25.45 -9.46
N SER A 435 -13.68 -26.10 -8.40
CA SER A 435 -15.12 -26.27 -8.15
C SER A 435 -15.81 -24.93 -7.83
N LYS A 436 -15.17 -24.09 -6.99
CA LYS A 436 -15.67 -22.73 -6.64
C LYS A 436 -15.80 -21.86 -7.90
N ILE A 437 -14.77 -21.83 -8.74
CA ILE A 437 -14.75 -21.03 -9.98
C ILE A 437 -15.79 -21.58 -10.97
N SER A 438 -15.85 -22.89 -11.19
CA SER A 438 -16.82 -23.51 -12.08
C SER A 438 -18.25 -23.23 -11.63
N GLY A 439 -18.53 -23.36 -10.34
CA GLY A 439 -19.84 -23.03 -9.77
C GLY A 439 -20.26 -21.58 -10.00
N LEU A 440 -19.33 -20.63 -9.91
CA LEU A 440 -19.61 -19.23 -10.21
C LEU A 440 -19.84 -18.98 -11.71
N MET A 441 -19.09 -19.67 -12.56
CA MET A 441 -19.23 -19.59 -14.03
C MET A 441 -20.57 -20.20 -14.52
N GLU A 442 -21.10 -21.20 -13.85
CA GLU A 442 -22.33 -21.92 -14.21
C GLU A 442 -23.61 -21.24 -13.72
N LYS A 443 -23.55 -20.39 -12.68
CA LYS A 443 -24.73 -19.66 -12.17
C LYS A 443 -25.37 -18.80 -13.27
N GLU A 444 -26.69 -18.81 -13.37
CA GLU A 444 -27.43 -17.90 -14.25
C GLU A 444 -27.27 -16.45 -13.76
N HIS A 445 -27.01 -15.55 -14.72
CA HIS A 445 -26.77 -14.14 -14.39
C HIS A 445 -28.04 -13.40 -13.98
N THR A 446 -27.95 -12.65 -12.89
CA THR A 446 -28.99 -11.71 -12.44
C THR A 446 -28.34 -10.36 -12.10
N THR A 447 -29.01 -9.26 -12.44
CA THR A 447 -28.51 -7.91 -12.16
C THR A 447 -28.61 -7.51 -10.68
N GLU A 448 -29.42 -8.21 -9.91
CA GLU A 448 -29.65 -7.96 -8.48
C GLU A 448 -28.38 -8.21 -7.65
N PHE A 449 -27.64 -9.25 -7.99
CA PHE A 449 -26.42 -9.69 -7.29
C PHE A 449 -25.16 -9.45 -8.13
N SER A 450 -25.10 -8.32 -8.84
CA SER A 450 -23.92 -7.99 -9.63
C SER A 450 -22.74 -7.55 -8.74
N VAL A 451 -21.54 -8.01 -9.08
CA VAL A 451 -20.28 -7.67 -8.41
C VAL A 451 -20.09 -6.15 -8.32
N ALA A 452 -20.31 -5.44 -9.43
CA ALA A 452 -20.14 -4.01 -9.52
C ALA A 452 -21.07 -3.24 -8.55
N LYS A 453 -22.33 -3.70 -8.38
CA LYS A 453 -23.28 -3.07 -7.47
C LYS A 453 -22.86 -3.22 -6.01
N ILE A 454 -22.52 -4.44 -5.60
CA ILE A 454 -22.08 -4.73 -4.22
C ILE A 454 -20.79 -3.96 -3.91
N ARG A 455 -19.84 -3.94 -4.85
CA ARG A 455 -18.58 -3.19 -4.71
C ARG A 455 -18.82 -1.68 -4.56
N SER A 456 -19.72 -1.10 -5.37
CA SER A 456 -20.06 0.33 -5.26
C SER A 456 -20.70 0.66 -3.92
N GLU A 457 -21.63 -0.16 -3.44
CA GLU A 457 -22.29 0.05 -2.14
C GLU A 457 -21.30 -0.10 -0.97
N LEU A 458 -20.38 -1.08 -1.04
CA LEU A 458 -19.28 -1.20 -0.09
C LEU A 458 -18.46 0.09 -0.03
N GLN A 459 -18.00 0.58 -1.18
CA GLN A 459 -17.15 1.76 -1.27
C GLN A 459 -17.87 3.03 -0.79
N ASP A 460 -19.13 3.20 -1.18
CA ASP A 460 -19.95 4.34 -0.77
C ASP A 460 -20.19 4.35 0.75
N SER A 461 -20.52 3.20 1.33
CA SER A 461 -20.77 3.09 2.77
C SER A 461 -19.50 3.26 3.61
N MET A 462 -18.38 2.68 3.19
CA MET A 462 -17.09 2.86 3.88
C MET A 462 -16.61 4.31 3.83
N GLU A 463 -16.82 5.01 2.71
CA GLU A 463 -16.49 6.44 2.55
C GLU A 463 -17.27 7.32 3.54
N VAL A 464 -18.51 6.94 3.87
CA VAL A 464 -19.37 7.71 4.79
C VAL A 464 -19.12 7.34 6.26
N ASN A 465 -19.04 6.03 6.57
CA ASN A 465 -19.11 5.55 7.94
C ASN A 465 -17.74 5.23 8.57
N ALA A 466 -16.70 5.00 7.77
CA ALA A 466 -15.41 4.51 8.26
C ALA A 466 -14.19 5.31 7.73
N LYS A 467 -14.40 6.55 7.29
CA LYS A 467 -13.34 7.41 6.76
C LYS A 467 -12.48 8.03 7.89
N ILE A 468 -12.30 9.34 7.92
CA ILE A 468 -11.42 10.06 8.85
C ILE A 468 -12.03 10.14 10.26
N PHE A 469 -13.28 10.58 10.34
CA PHE A 469 -14.03 10.63 11.60
C PHE A 469 -14.95 9.43 11.71
N ARG A 470 -14.84 8.72 12.82
CA ARG A 470 -15.60 7.51 13.11
C ARG A 470 -16.23 7.65 14.48
N SER A 471 -17.47 7.22 14.61
CA SER A 471 -18.14 7.09 15.89
C SER A 471 -18.66 5.67 16.07
N LYS A 472 -19.05 5.33 17.30
CA LYS A 472 -19.67 4.02 17.57
C LYS A 472 -20.88 3.81 16.66
N GLU A 473 -21.73 4.81 16.52
CA GLU A 473 -22.96 4.76 15.72
C GLU A 473 -22.68 4.53 14.24
N THR A 474 -21.69 5.22 13.65
CA THR A 474 -21.33 5.05 12.24
C THR A 474 -20.71 3.68 11.99
N LEU A 475 -19.86 3.19 12.89
CA LEU A 475 -19.23 1.87 12.78
C LEU A 475 -20.22 0.73 12.99
N GLU A 476 -21.18 0.84 13.95
CA GLU A 476 -22.25 -0.15 14.13
C GLU A 476 -23.22 -0.18 12.93
N SER A 477 -23.49 0.99 12.31
CA SER A 477 -24.23 1.06 11.07
C SER A 477 -23.48 0.35 9.94
N GLN A 478 -22.16 0.59 9.82
CA GLN A 478 -21.33 -0.06 8.81
C GLN A 478 -21.30 -1.59 8.99
N THR A 479 -21.23 -2.09 10.21
CA THR A 479 -21.28 -3.54 10.49
C THR A 479 -22.54 -4.18 9.92
N LYS A 480 -23.69 -3.52 10.05
CA LYS A 480 -24.97 -4.02 9.50
C LYS A 480 -24.96 -4.02 7.97
N ILE A 481 -24.42 -2.97 7.35
CA ILE A 481 -24.29 -2.88 5.89
C ILE A 481 -23.36 -3.99 5.38
N LEU A 482 -22.22 -4.20 6.03
CA LEU A 482 -21.28 -5.27 5.65
C LEU A 482 -21.92 -6.66 5.75
N SER A 483 -22.73 -6.90 6.78
CA SER A 483 -23.47 -8.17 6.92
C SER A 483 -24.44 -8.39 5.75
N ASP A 484 -25.20 -7.38 5.33
CA ASP A 484 -26.09 -7.45 4.15
C ASP A 484 -25.28 -7.68 2.86
N LEU A 485 -24.21 -6.91 2.65
CA LEU A 485 -23.35 -7.07 1.47
C LEU A 485 -22.73 -8.47 1.42
N ARG A 486 -22.34 -9.05 2.56
CA ARG A 486 -21.79 -10.40 2.67
C ARG A 486 -22.84 -11.47 2.33
N GLU A 487 -24.08 -11.31 2.78
CA GLU A 487 -25.20 -12.20 2.42
C GLU A 487 -25.48 -12.16 0.92
N ARG A 488 -25.51 -10.97 0.34
CA ARG A 488 -25.71 -10.78 -1.11
C ARG A 488 -24.54 -11.32 -1.93
N TYR A 489 -23.31 -11.21 -1.44
CA TYR A 489 -22.13 -11.78 -2.07
C TYR A 489 -22.23 -13.31 -2.23
N GLN A 490 -22.85 -14.05 -1.31
CA GLN A 490 -23.06 -15.49 -1.44
C GLN A 490 -23.86 -15.86 -2.71
N ASN A 491 -24.67 -14.93 -3.20
CA ASN A 491 -25.55 -15.11 -4.34
C ASN A 491 -25.04 -14.40 -5.62
N ILE A 492 -23.80 -13.90 -5.63
CA ILE A 492 -23.27 -13.20 -6.80
C ILE A 492 -23.32 -14.05 -8.05
N THR A 493 -23.52 -13.37 -9.16
CA THR A 493 -23.49 -13.94 -10.51
C THR A 493 -22.63 -13.07 -11.41
N ILE A 494 -21.99 -13.69 -12.40
CA ILE A 494 -21.20 -13.01 -13.41
C ILE A 494 -21.85 -13.17 -14.78
N SER A 495 -21.77 -12.15 -15.62
CA SER A 495 -22.33 -12.14 -16.97
C SER A 495 -21.36 -12.74 -17.99
N ASP A 496 -20.07 -12.46 -17.83
CA ASP A 496 -19.04 -13.01 -18.71
C ASP A 496 -18.75 -14.48 -18.33
N LYS A 497 -19.04 -15.38 -19.25
CA LYS A 497 -18.79 -16.83 -19.12
C LYS A 497 -17.55 -17.29 -19.86
N SER A 498 -16.78 -16.37 -20.45
CA SER A 498 -15.49 -16.69 -21.05
C SER A 498 -14.45 -17.06 -20.00
N LYS A 499 -13.44 -17.83 -20.38
CA LYS A 499 -12.32 -18.18 -19.49
C LYS A 499 -11.13 -17.23 -19.69
N VAL A 500 -11.03 -16.62 -20.85
CA VAL A 500 -9.89 -15.82 -21.28
C VAL A 500 -10.10 -14.37 -20.87
N PHE A 501 -9.20 -13.81 -20.09
CA PHE A 501 -9.26 -12.42 -19.60
C PHE A 501 -10.61 -12.04 -18.99
N ASN A 502 -11.19 -12.94 -18.18
CA ASN A 502 -12.46 -12.69 -17.52
C ASN A 502 -12.26 -11.78 -16.30
N SER A 503 -12.32 -10.46 -16.54
CA SER A 503 -12.14 -9.46 -15.49
C SER A 503 -13.29 -9.46 -14.48
N GLU A 504 -14.52 -9.83 -14.87
CA GLU A 504 -15.65 -9.90 -13.95
C GLU A 504 -15.49 -11.04 -12.94
N LEU A 505 -14.92 -12.19 -13.35
CA LEU A 505 -14.56 -13.27 -12.46
C LEU A 505 -13.48 -12.83 -11.45
N LEU A 506 -12.45 -12.12 -11.93
CA LEU A 506 -11.40 -11.61 -11.05
C LEU A 506 -11.96 -10.61 -10.04
N GLU A 507 -12.81 -9.67 -10.47
CA GLU A 507 -13.46 -8.71 -9.60
C GLU A 507 -14.41 -9.38 -8.58
N ALA A 508 -15.06 -10.49 -8.96
CA ALA A 508 -15.87 -11.28 -8.05
C ALA A 508 -15.03 -11.90 -6.91
N ILE A 509 -13.85 -12.41 -7.24
CA ILE A 509 -12.92 -12.98 -6.25
C ILE A 509 -12.32 -11.88 -5.37
N GLU A 510 -11.89 -10.77 -5.97
CA GLU A 510 -11.35 -9.61 -5.25
C GLU A 510 -12.36 -8.99 -4.29
N LEU A 511 -13.65 -9.02 -4.64
CA LEU A 511 -14.72 -8.49 -3.78
C LEU A 511 -14.82 -9.25 -2.46
N ASP A 512 -14.57 -10.56 -2.44
CA ASP A 512 -14.51 -11.36 -1.20
C ASP A 512 -13.45 -10.82 -0.24
N TYR A 513 -12.23 -10.60 -0.76
CA TYR A 513 -11.15 -10.02 0.02
C TYR A 513 -11.44 -8.57 0.47
N LEU A 514 -12.05 -7.76 -0.40
CA LEU A 514 -12.45 -6.39 -0.03
C LEU A 514 -13.47 -6.37 1.12
N LEU A 515 -14.43 -7.31 1.12
CA LEU A 515 -15.38 -7.46 2.22
C LEU A 515 -14.66 -7.88 3.51
N ASP A 516 -13.70 -8.83 3.45
CA ASP A 516 -12.90 -9.22 4.61
C ASP A 516 -12.08 -8.05 5.18
N MET A 517 -11.46 -7.25 4.30
CA MET A 517 -10.68 -6.07 4.71
C MET A 517 -11.57 -4.99 5.36
N ALA A 518 -12.77 -4.79 4.82
CA ALA A 518 -13.72 -3.84 5.40
C ALA A 518 -14.24 -4.33 6.76
N ASP A 519 -14.62 -5.62 6.87
CA ASP A 519 -15.07 -6.23 8.13
C ASP A 519 -13.99 -6.11 9.23
N THR A 520 -12.75 -6.47 8.91
CA THR A 520 -11.64 -6.42 9.87
C THR A 520 -11.31 -4.97 10.27
N THR A 521 -11.36 -4.02 9.32
CA THR A 521 -11.16 -2.59 9.60
C THR A 521 -12.23 -2.06 10.56
N VAL A 522 -13.50 -2.37 10.33
CA VAL A 522 -14.62 -1.90 11.17
C VAL A 522 -14.61 -2.59 12.52
N ALA A 523 -14.38 -3.89 12.57
CA ALA A 523 -14.31 -4.65 13.83
C ALA A 523 -13.17 -4.17 14.73
N SER A 524 -11.98 -3.94 14.17
CA SER A 524 -10.82 -3.41 14.90
C SER A 524 -11.09 -1.99 15.42
N ALA A 525 -11.71 -1.13 14.58
CA ALA A 525 -12.08 0.22 14.98
C ALA A 525 -13.11 0.25 16.11
N LEU A 526 -14.09 -0.67 16.11
CA LEU A 526 -15.06 -0.81 17.19
C LEU A 526 -14.44 -1.32 18.50
N ALA A 527 -13.43 -2.19 18.39
CA ALA A 527 -12.74 -2.74 19.56
C ALA A 527 -11.86 -1.67 20.25
N ARG A 528 -11.28 -0.75 19.50
CA ARG A 528 -10.48 0.36 20.03
C ARG A 528 -11.38 1.45 20.63
N LYS A 529 -11.23 1.70 21.94
CA LYS A 529 -12.06 2.66 22.67
C LYS A 529 -11.47 4.06 22.76
N GLU A 530 -10.26 4.22 22.33
CA GLU A 530 -9.55 5.51 22.30
C GLU A 530 -9.51 6.07 20.89
N SER A 531 -9.54 7.39 20.77
CA SER A 531 -9.38 8.10 19.49
C SER A 531 -7.89 8.21 19.12
N ARG A 532 -7.57 7.93 17.88
CA ARG A 532 -6.21 8.03 17.34
C ARG A 532 -6.20 8.77 16.00
#